data_7de27b44e9c9e2d6bc1badb67fd6588a
#
_entry.id   7de27b44e9c9e2d6bc1badb67fd6588a
#
_cell.length_a   1.000
_cell.length_b   1.000
_cell.length_c   1.000
_cell.angle_alpha   90.00
_cell.angle_beta   90.00
_cell.angle_gamma   90.00
#
_symmetry.space_group_name_H-M   'P 1'
#
loop_
_entity.id
_entity.type
_entity.pdbx_description
1 polymer ?
#
loop_
_entity_poly.entity_id
_entity_poly.type
_entity_poly.pdbx_seq_one_letter_code
_entity_poly.pdbx_strand_id
1 'polypeptide(L)'
;MGFGWLLIGEMLLFPITVGFFYTVPVAAVFLCLAGYRLARVNRPFGVSFYLALLAGVLAVPAIVLRVIPATDGLAHYAEGATLLCIFAWHLAALTGMAWVTKETGLVKLHAVAYRNRIFCCIYFALAAFLTVADGLPVSEEAGRFLTGANYAVIALGLVVLALNAYLTFRAYANICMPEDVEMPRPASHFRFIKQ
;
A
#
# COMPACT_ATOMS: atom_id res chain seq x y z
N MET A 1 17.98 -3.60 5.18
CA MET A 1 17.09 -2.42 5.48
C MET A 1 15.94 -2.16 4.48
N GLY A 2 15.82 -2.89 3.37
CA GLY A 2 14.74 -2.68 2.39
C GLY A 2 13.31 -2.83 2.95
N PHE A 3 13.05 -3.87 3.73
CA PHE A 3 11.74 -4.08 4.37
C PHE A 3 11.40 -3.04 5.45
N GLY A 4 12.39 -2.42 6.10
CA GLY A 4 12.14 -1.34 7.06
C GLY A 4 11.59 -0.08 6.36
N TRP A 5 12.13 0.30 5.20
CA TRP A 5 11.62 1.40 4.39
C TRP A 5 10.22 1.08 3.84
N LEU A 6 10.00 -0.19 3.46
CA LEU A 6 8.69 -0.66 3.01
C LEU A 6 7.63 -0.48 4.12
N LEU A 7 7.95 -0.86 5.35
CA LEU A 7 7.08 -0.71 6.51
C LEU A 7 6.73 0.76 6.78
N ILE A 8 7.74 1.66 6.76
CA ILE A 8 7.50 3.09 6.97
C ILE A 8 6.58 3.65 5.86
N GLY A 9 6.82 3.30 4.60
CA GLY A 9 5.99 3.70 3.48
C GLY A 9 4.54 3.20 3.62
N GLU A 10 4.34 1.94 3.99
CA GLU A 10 3.02 1.36 4.28
C GLU A 10 2.28 2.11 5.39
N MET A 11 2.97 2.44 6.49
CA MET A 11 2.37 3.20 7.60
C MET A 11 1.93 4.60 7.16
N LEU A 12 2.68 5.25 6.27
CA LEU A 12 2.35 6.57 5.72
C LEU A 12 1.19 6.52 4.70
N LEU A 13 0.79 5.34 4.22
CA LEU A 13 -0.40 5.18 3.37
C LEU A 13 -1.70 5.06 4.17
N PHE A 14 -1.67 4.83 5.49
CA PHE A 14 -2.91 4.72 6.29
C PHE A 14 -3.88 5.91 6.14
N PRO A 15 -3.42 7.19 6.11
CA PRO A 15 -4.32 8.32 5.95
C PRO A 15 -5.12 8.32 4.64
N ILE A 16 -4.67 7.59 3.60
CA ILE A 16 -5.41 7.52 2.33
C ILE A 16 -6.77 6.83 2.49
N THR A 17 -6.92 5.94 3.47
CA THR A 17 -8.19 5.25 3.75
C THR A 17 -9.31 6.22 4.15
N VAL A 18 -8.95 7.36 4.69
CA VAL A 18 -9.87 8.44 5.09
C VAL A 18 -9.80 9.65 4.16
N GLY A 19 -9.27 9.47 2.94
CA GLY A 19 -9.23 10.50 1.90
C GLY A 19 -8.09 11.51 2.01
N PHE A 20 -7.12 11.31 2.91
CA PHE A 20 -5.95 12.19 3.02
C PHE A 20 -4.83 11.77 2.07
N PHE A 21 -4.79 12.33 0.87
CA PHE A 21 -3.77 12.05 -0.15
C PHE A 21 -2.44 12.79 0.09
N TYR A 22 -2.38 13.74 1.02
CA TYR A 22 -1.19 14.56 1.29
C TYR A 22 0.02 13.75 1.76
N THR A 23 -0.19 12.57 2.33
CA THR A 23 0.89 11.69 2.79
C THR A 23 1.47 10.82 1.67
N VAL A 24 0.77 10.68 0.54
CA VAL A 24 1.18 9.80 -0.57
C VAL A 24 2.53 10.19 -1.18
N PRO A 25 2.84 11.47 -1.47
CA PRO A 25 4.15 11.83 -2.00
C PRO A 25 5.29 11.48 -1.04
N VAL A 26 5.08 11.66 0.27
CA VAL A 26 6.07 11.30 1.30
C VAL A 26 6.21 9.78 1.40
N ALA A 27 5.07 9.05 1.44
CA ALA A 27 5.07 7.60 1.41
C ALA A 27 5.84 7.06 0.19
N ALA A 28 5.60 7.63 -0.99
CA ALA A 28 6.24 7.24 -2.24
C ALA A 28 7.78 7.32 -2.16
N VAL A 29 8.35 8.30 -1.47
CA VAL A 29 9.81 8.38 -1.27
C VAL A 29 10.32 7.13 -0.54
N PHE A 30 9.69 6.75 0.57
CA PHE A 30 10.10 5.56 1.34
C PHE A 30 9.85 4.26 0.55
N LEU A 31 8.75 4.19 -0.19
CA LEU A 31 8.42 3.04 -1.03
C LEU A 31 9.39 2.91 -2.22
N CYS A 32 9.84 4.03 -2.80
CA CYS A 32 10.89 4.04 -3.82
C CYS A 32 12.22 3.55 -3.25
N LEU A 33 12.63 4.03 -2.06
CA LEU A 33 13.84 3.56 -1.39
C LEU A 33 13.78 2.06 -1.11
N ALA A 34 12.61 1.56 -0.65
CA ALA A 34 12.37 0.14 -0.46
C ALA A 34 12.47 -0.62 -1.77
N GLY A 35 11.73 -0.21 -2.79
CA GLY A 35 11.70 -0.84 -4.11
C GLY A 35 13.08 -0.90 -4.77
N TYR A 36 13.85 0.20 -4.72
CA TYR A 36 15.20 0.25 -5.22
C TYR A 36 16.14 -0.78 -4.57
N ARG A 37 16.08 -0.89 -3.24
CA ARG A 37 16.90 -1.86 -2.48
C ARG A 37 16.44 -3.29 -2.72
N LEU A 38 15.13 -3.53 -2.69
CA LEU A 38 14.54 -4.85 -2.85
C LEU A 38 14.54 -5.33 -4.32
N ALA A 39 14.69 -4.44 -5.30
CA ALA A 39 14.80 -4.80 -6.73
C ALA A 39 15.97 -5.75 -7.02
N ARG A 40 17.02 -5.72 -6.19
CA ARG A 40 18.16 -6.66 -6.27
C ARG A 40 17.78 -8.08 -5.87
N VAL A 41 16.69 -8.25 -5.13
CA VAL A 41 16.22 -9.56 -4.65
C VAL A 41 15.34 -10.22 -5.69
N ASN A 42 14.37 -9.50 -6.25
CA ASN A 42 13.53 -10.00 -7.33
C ASN A 42 12.90 -8.88 -8.17
N ARG A 43 12.49 -9.23 -9.41
CA ARG A 43 11.90 -8.30 -10.38
C ARG A 43 10.63 -7.59 -9.91
N PRO A 44 9.65 -8.24 -9.24
CA PRO A 44 8.46 -7.57 -8.73
C PRO A 44 8.74 -6.33 -7.88
N PHE A 45 9.78 -6.34 -7.04
CA PHE A 45 10.17 -5.15 -6.29
C PHE A 45 10.76 -4.05 -7.18
N GLY A 46 11.41 -4.40 -8.28
CA GLY A 46 11.82 -3.41 -9.29
C GLY A 46 10.62 -2.72 -9.94
N VAL A 47 9.56 -3.49 -10.26
CA VAL A 47 8.30 -2.93 -10.77
C VAL A 47 7.64 -2.04 -9.71
N SER A 48 7.63 -2.45 -8.44
CA SER A 48 7.05 -1.66 -7.35
C SER A 48 7.75 -0.30 -7.17
N PHE A 49 9.05 -0.19 -7.46
CA PHE A 49 9.76 1.10 -7.47
C PHE A 49 9.12 2.10 -8.43
N TYR A 50 8.91 1.71 -9.69
CA TYR A 50 8.33 2.60 -10.70
C TYR A 50 6.87 2.94 -10.39
N LEU A 51 6.10 1.99 -9.86
CA LEU A 51 4.72 2.21 -9.46
C LEU A 51 4.60 3.16 -8.26
N ALA A 52 5.52 3.06 -7.29
CA ALA A 52 5.59 4.00 -6.17
C ALA A 52 5.91 5.43 -6.65
N LEU A 53 6.86 5.56 -7.58
CA LEU A 53 7.22 6.84 -8.18
C LEU A 53 6.00 7.44 -8.91
N LEU A 54 5.32 6.63 -9.73
CA LEU A 54 4.13 7.07 -10.47
C LEU A 54 3.00 7.49 -9.53
N ALA A 55 2.74 6.73 -8.46
CA ALA A 55 1.73 7.07 -7.46
C ALA A 55 2.05 8.41 -6.77
N GLY A 56 3.33 8.63 -6.41
CA GLY A 56 3.76 9.91 -5.83
C GLY A 56 3.58 11.10 -6.78
N VAL A 57 3.89 10.91 -8.07
CA VAL A 57 3.70 11.95 -9.10
C VAL A 57 2.21 12.24 -9.32
N LEU A 58 1.36 11.22 -9.40
CA LEU A 58 -0.09 11.37 -9.60
C LEU A 58 -0.81 11.97 -8.38
N ALA A 59 -0.28 11.76 -7.18
CA ALA A 59 -0.85 12.35 -5.98
C ALA A 59 -0.71 13.89 -5.95
N VAL A 60 0.31 14.45 -6.60
CA VAL A 60 0.51 15.91 -6.62
C VAL A 60 -0.66 16.63 -7.31
N PRO A 61 -1.05 16.31 -8.56
CA PRO A 61 -2.23 16.93 -9.17
C PRO A 61 -3.52 16.64 -8.40
N ALA A 62 -3.70 15.45 -7.81
CA ALA A 62 -4.86 15.14 -6.98
C ALA A 62 -4.98 16.12 -5.80
N ILE A 63 -3.88 16.40 -5.11
CA ILE A 63 -3.82 17.37 -4.01
C ILE A 63 -4.10 18.80 -4.51
N VAL A 64 -3.47 19.22 -5.61
CA VAL A 64 -3.62 20.57 -6.17
C VAL A 64 -5.06 20.82 -6.62
N LEU A 65 -5.66 19.86 -7.34
CA LEU A 65 -7.02 19.98 -7.83
C LEU A 65 -8.05 20.05 -6.67
N ARG A 66 -7.78 19.37 -5.55
CA ARG A 66 -8.66 19.42 -4.37
C ARG A 66 -8.67 20.78 -3.69
N VAL A 67 -7.62 21.59 -3.83
CA VAL A 67 -7.54 22.94 -3.25
C VAL A 67 -8.31 23.96 -4.10
N ILE A 68 -8.57 23.67 -5.36
CA ILE A 68 -9.24 24.59 -6.32
C ILE A 68 -10.73 24.18 -6.43
N PRO A 69 -11.69 24.94 -5.86
CA PRO A 69 -13.09 24.53 -5.80
C PRO A 69 -13.74 24.27 -7.17
N ALA A 70 -13.29 24.98 -8.22
CA ALA A 70 -13.80 24.82 -9.58
C ALA A 70 -13.43 23.49 -10.24
N THR A 71 -12.50 22.71 -9.68
CA THR A 71 -11.95 21.47 -10.25
C THR A 71 -12.24 20.23 -9.41
N ASP A 72 -13.21 20.31 -8.50
CA ASP A 72 -13.50 19.23 -7.53
C ASP A 72 -13.82 17.90 -8.22
N GLY A 73 -14.61 17.90 -9.30
CA GLY A 73 -14.86 16.70 -10.09
C GLY A 73 -13.59 16.07 -10.70
N LEU A 74 -12.65 16.90 -11.17
CA LEU A 74 -11.36 16.42 -11.69
C LEU A 74 -10.45 15.85 -10.59
N ALA A 75 -10.55 16.38 -9.38
CA ALA A 75 -9.82 15.88 -8.21
C ALA A 75 -10.17 14.42 -7.94
N HIS A 76 -11.44 14.03 -7.99
CA HIS A 76 -11.87 12.64 -7.78
C HIS A 76 -11.29 11.67 -8.81
N TYR A 77 -11.16 12.08 -10.08
CA TYR A 77 -10.50 11.25 -11.10
C TYR A 77 -9.00 11.11 -10.85
N ALA A 78 -8.32 12.18 -10.44
CA ALA A 78 -6.90 12.13 -10.11
C ALA A 78 -6.63 11.28 -8.85
N GLU A 79 -7.49 11.36 -7.84
CA GLU A 79 -7.47 10.52 -6.65
C GLU A 79 -7.71 9.04 -7.01
N GLY A 80 -8.71 8.75 -7.84
CA GLY A 80 -8.96 7.39 -8.34
C GLY A 80 -7.78 6.81 -9.11
N ALA A 81 -7.15 7.60 -9.98
CA ALA A 81 -5.94 7.18 -10.69
C ALA A 81 -4.77 6.91 -9.73
N THR A 82 -4.60 7.74 -8.69
CA THR A 82 -3.59 7.53 -7.65
C THR A 82 -3.86 6.23 -6.89
N LEU A 83 -5.11 5.95 -6.51
CA LEU A 83 -5.50 4.70 -5.85
C LEU A 83 -5.21 3.48 -6.71
N LEU A 84 -5.46 3.54 -8.02
CA LEU A 84 -5.14 2.45 -8.95
C LEU A 84 -3.63 2.21 -9.05
N CYS A 85 -2.80 3.27 -9.03
CA CYS A 85 -1.35 3.13 -8.99
C CYS A 85 -0.86 2.50 -7.68
N ILE A 86 -1.43 2.91 -6.53
CA ILE A 86 -1.12 2.33 -5.23
C ILE A 86 -1.56 0.86 -5.18
N PHE A 87 -2.71 0.54 -5.77
CA PHE A 87 -3.15 -0.84 -5.93
C PHE A 87 -2.15 -1.70 -6.71
N ALA A 88 -1.73 -1.23 -7.90
CA ALA A 88 -0.74 -1.93 -8.72
C ALA A 88 0.59 -2.10 -7.96
N TRP A 89 0.98 -1.07 -7.20
CA TRP A 89 2.14 -1.11 -6.33
C TRP A 89 2.02 -2.22 -5.27
N HIS A 90 0.90 -2.32 -4.55
CA HIS A 90 0.65 -3.38 -3.56
C HIS A 90 0.72 -4.77 -4.20
N LEU A 91 0.12 -4.95 -5.38
CA LEU A 91 0.20 -6.22 -6.09
C LEU A 91 1.63 -6.61 -6.43
N ALA A 92 2.45 -5.66 -6.89
CA ALA A 92 3.86 -5.91 -7.21
C ALA A 92 4.66 -6.24 -5.93
N ALA A 93 4.51 -5.43 -4.88
CA ALA A 93 5.21 -5.61 -3.60
C ALA A 93 4.83 -6.93 -2.93
N LEU A 94 3.54 -7.27 -2.83
CA LEU A 94 3.06 -8.53 -2.25
C LEU A 94 3.47 -9.75 -3.09
N THR A 95 3.56 -9.60 -4.42
CA THR A 95 4.10 -10.66 -5.30
C THR A 95 5.57 -10.89 -4.99
N GLY A 96 6.36 -9.81 -4.89
CA GLY A 96 7.77 -9.91 -4.52
C GLY A 96 7.96 -10.55 -3.15
N MET A 97 7.13 -10.18 -2.19
CA MET A 97 7.15 -10.72 -0.84
C MET A 97 6.78 -12.23 -0.82
N ALA A 98 5.75 -12.62 -1.60
CA ALA A 98 5.38 -14.02 -1.75
C ALA A 98 6.51 -14.88 -2.33
N TRP A 99 7.27 -14.35 -3.29
CA TRP A 99 8.43 -15.04 -3.84
C TRP A 99 9.54 -15.23 -2.81
N VAL A 100 9.93 -14.16 -2.13
CA VAL A 100 11.00 -14.22 -1.11
C VAL A 100 10.61 -15.17 0.02
N THR A 101 9.37 -15.12 0.50
CA THR A 101 8.90 -16.01 1.57
C THR A 101 8.84 -17.48 1.15
N LYS A 102 8.58 -17.74 -0.14
CA LYS A 102 8.64 -19.09 -0.71
C LYS A 102 10.09 -19.62 -0.75
N GLU A 103 11.03 -18.81 -1.27
CA GLU A 103 12.45 -19.15 -1.36
C GLU A 103 13.11 -19.34 0.01
N THR A 104 12.69 -18.56 1.00
CA THR A 104 13.20 -18.67 2.38
C THR A 104 12.51 -19.76 3.20
N GLY A 105 11.59 -20.53 2.62
CA GLY A 105 10.87 -21.61 3.31
C GLY A 105 9.83 -21.14 4.34
N LEU A 106 9.46 -19.84 4.34
CA LEU A 106 8.50 -19.27 5.28
C LEU A 106 7.05 -19.49 4.79
N VAL A 107 6.59 -20.75 4.76
CA VAL A 107 5.30 -21.18 4.19
C VAL A 107 4.11 -20.38 4.74
N LYS A 108 4.07 -20.12 6.07
CA LYS A 108 2.98 -19.35 6.69
C LYS A 108 2.95 -17.90 6.17
N LEU A 109 4.11 -17.24 6.03
CA LEU A 109 4.17 -15.88 5.48
C LEU A 109 3.80 -15.84 3.98
N HIS A 110 4.19 -16.86 3.23
CA HIS A 110 3.80 -16.99 1.83
C HIS A 110 2.25 -17.04 1.68
N ALA A 111 1.58 -17.87 2.46
CA ALA A 111 0.11 -17.95 2.46
C ALA A 111 -0.55 -16.61 2.84
N VAL A 112 0.01 -15.91 3.84
CA VAL A 112 -0.47 -14.56 4.25
C VAL A 112 -0.29 -13.56 3.12
N ALA A 113 0.86 -13.53 2.45
CA ALA A 113 1.11 -12.62 1.32
C ALA A 113 0.10 -12.85 0.18
N TYR A 114 -0.19 -14.12 -0.15
CA TYR A 114 -1.17 -14.47 -1.17
C TYR A 114 -2.59 -14.02 -0.79
N ARG A 115 -3.03 -14.28 0.45
CA ARG A 115 -4.32 -13.84 0.96
C ARG A 115 -4.45 -12.31 0.94
N ASN A 116 -3.42 -11.60 1.38
CA ASN A 116 -3.43 -10.14 1.42
C ASN A 116 -3.55 -9.53 0.02
N ARG A 117 -2.99 -10.19 -1.03
CA ARG A 117 -3.21 -9.77 -2.43
C ARG A 117 -4.70 -9.74 -2.80
N ILE A 118 -5.47 -10.77 -2.39
CA ILE A 118 -6.92 -10.84 -2.66
C ILE A 118 -7.63 -9.69 -1.94
N PHE A 119 -7.31 -9.45 -0.67
CA PHE A 119 -7.91 -8.36 0.09
C PHE A 119 -7.56 -6.99 -0.49
N CYS A 120 -6.32 -6.78 -0.96
CA CYS A 120 -5.96 -5.56 -1.70
C CYS A 120 -6.78 -5.40 -2.98
N CYS A 121 -6.99 -6.47 -3.77
CA CYS A 121 -7.81 -6.40 -4.97
C CYS A 121 -9.23 -5.91 -4.65
N ILE A 122 -9.86 -6.48 -3.63
CA ILE A 122 -11.22 -6.12 -3.23
C ILE A 122 -11.26 -4.67 -2.73
N TYR A 123 -10.36 -4.32 -1.81
CA TYR A 123 -10.34 -2.98 -1.22
C TYR A 123 -10.10 -1.88 -2.24
N PHE A 124 -9.01 -1.97 -3.01
CA PHE A 124 -8.65 -0.88 -3.93
C PHE A 124 -9.62 -0.75 -5.12
N ALA A 125 -10.22 -1.86 -5.58
CA ALA A 125 -11.26 -1.80 -6.60
C ALA A 125 -12.50 -1.04 -6.09
N LEU A 126 -12.94 -1.35 -4.87
CA LEU A 126 -14.06 -0.65 -4.23
C LEU A 126 -13.72 0.81 -3.93
N ALA A 127 -12.54 1.09 -3.38
CA ALA A 127 -12.11 2.45 -3.06
C ALA A 127 -12.02 3.33 -4.31
N ALA A 128 -11.39 2.84 -5.39
CA ALA A 128 -11.29 3.58 -6.63
C ALA A 128 -12.68 3.82 -7.26
N PHE A 129 -13.54 2.80 -7.25
CA PHE A 129 -14.91 2.94 -7.75
C PHE A 129 -15.69 4.01 -6.99
N LEU A 130 -15.68 3.97 -5.65
CA LEU A 130 -16.42 4.94 -4.82
C LEU A 130 -15.85 6.36 -4.98
N THR A 131 -14.51 6.50 -5.02
CA THR A 131 -13.87 7.81 -5.21
C THR A 131 -14.28 8.45 -6.53
N VAL A 132 -14.37 7.67 -7.61
CA VAL A 132 -14.85 8.17 -8.93
C VAL A 132 -16.35 8.46 -8.88
N ALA A 133 -17.13 7.59 -8.23
CA ALA A 133 -18.58 7.76 -8.13
C ALA A 133 -18.96 9.02 -7.31
N ASP A 134 -18.21 9.38 -6.31
CA ASP A 134 -18.41 10.62 -5.52
C ASP A 134 -18.21 11.89 -6.38
N GLY A 135 -17.46 11.81 -7.48
CA GLY A 135 -17.27 12.90 -8.45
C GLY A 135 -18.39 13.03 -9.48
N LEU A 136 -19.38 12.10 -9.50
CA LEU A 136 -20.48 12.12 -10.45
C LEU A 136 -21.74 12.76 -9.85
N PRO A 137 -22.58 13.43 -10.67
CA PRO A 137 -23.88 13.90 -10.21
C PRO A 137 -24.81 12.70 -9.99
N VAL A 138 -25.12 12.41 -8.73
CA VAL A 138 -25.99 11.29 -8.33
C VAL A 138 -27.25 11.80 -7.62
N SER A 139 -28.33 10.98 -7.60
CA SER A 139 -29.52 11.27 -6.82
C SER A 139 -29.22 11.29 -5.31
N GLU A 140 -30.08 11.96 -4.53
CA GLU A 140 -29.91 12.04 -3.07
C GLU A 140 -29.90 10.66 -2.40
N GLU A 141 -30.72 9.74 -2.86
CA GLU A 141 -30.76 8.36 -2.35
C GLU A 141 -29.46 7.61 -2.65
N ALA A 142 -28.93 7.73 -3.88
CA ALA A 142 -27.65 7.16 -4.25
C ALA A 142 -26.51 7.78 -3.46
N GLY A 143 -26.54 9.09 -3.20
CA GLY A 143 -25.56 9.78 -2.37
C GLY A 143 -25.52 9.24 -0.94
N ARG A 144 -26.68 9.00 -0.31
CA ARG A 144 -26.75 8.38 1.04
C ARG A 144 -26.17 6.97 1.05
N PHE A 145 -26.45 6.17 0.00
CA PHE A 145 -25.90 4.84 -0.13
C PHE A 145 -24.37 4.87 -0.29
N LEU A 146 -23.86 5.76 -1.15
CA LEU A 146 -22.41 5.94 -1.37
C LEU A 146 -21.71 6.35 -0.07
N THR A 147 -22.30 7.26 0.71
CA THR A 147 -21.76 7.66 2.02
C THR A 147 -21.63 6.46 2.97
N GLY A 148 -22.68 5.63 3.07
CA GLY A 148 -22.65 4.42 3.89
C GLY A 148 -21.59 3.41 3.40
N ALA A 149 -21.49 3.23 2.08
CA ALA A 149 -20.47 2.36 1.46
C ALA A 149 -19.04 2.87 1.71
N ASN A 150 -18.81 4.19 1.68
CA ASN A 150 -17.53 4.80 1.98
C ASN A 150 -17.04 4.45 3.39
N TYR A 151 -17.89 4.52 4.41
CA TYR A 151 -17.51 4.11 5.76
C TYR A 151 -17.09 2.64 5.85
N ALA A 152 -17.81 1.76 5.16
CA ALA A 152 -17.46 0.33 5.11
C ALA A 152 -16.10 0.10 4.41
N VAL A 153 -15.84 0.82 3.31
CA VAL A 153 -14.57 0.74 2.56
C VAL A 153 -13.43 1.34 3.38
N ILE A 154 -13.63 2.42 4.12
CA ILE A 154 -12.64 2.97 5.06
C ILE A 154 -12.25 1.90 6.10
N ALA A 155 -13.22 1.27 6.74
CA ALA A 155 -12.97 0.22 7.74
C ALA A 155 -12.21 -0.96 7.11
N LEU A 156 -12.61 -1.41 5.90
CA LEU A 156 -11.91 -2.46 5.17
C LEU A 156 -10.46 -2.05 4.84
N GLY A 157 -10.24 -0.82 4.42
CA GLY A 157 -8.92 -0.27 4.10
C GLY A 157 -7.98 -0.29 5.29
N LEU A 158 -8.45 0.13 6.45
CA LEU A 158 -7.67 0.08 7.69
C LEU A 158 -7.23 -1.35 8.02
N VAL A 159 -8.13 -2.33 7.87
CA VAL A 159 -7.80 -3.74 8.08
C VAL A 159 -6.79 -4.23 7.06
N VAL A 160 -6.98 -3.94 5.76
CA VAL A 160 -6.08 -4.40 4.69
C VAL A 160 -4.69 -3.83 4.86
N LEU A 161 -4.57 -2.51 5.11
CA LEU A 161 -3.26 -1.89 5.33
C LEU A 161 -2.59 -2.39 6.61
N ALA A 162 -3.34 -2.61 7.70
CA ALA A 162 -2.79 -3.21 8.92
C ALA A 162 -2.25 -4.63 8.69
N LEU A 163 -2.96 -5.45 7.91
CA LEU A 163 -2.50 -6.79 7.54
C LEU A 163 -1.24 -6.75 6.67
N ASN A 164 -1.12 -5.78 5.77
CA ASN A 164 0.07 -5.60 4.94
C ASN A 164 1.25 -5.11 5.77
N ALA A 165 1.05 -4.11 6.65
CA ALA A 165 2.08 -3.63 7.57
C ALA A 165 2.57 -4.76 8.50
N TYR A 166 1.66 -5.59 9.03
CA TYR A 166 2.01 -6.75 9.82
C TYR A 166 2.84 -7.76 9.02
N LEU A 167 2.45 -8.07 7.78
CA LEU A 167 3.22 -8.96 6.91
C LEU A 167 4.63 -8.42 6.64
N THR A 168 4.73 -7.12 6.33
CA THR A 168 6.00 -6.43 6.07
C THR A 168 6.89 -6.43 7.31
N PHE A 169 6.32 -6.18 8.48
CA PHE A 169 7.03 -6.29 9.76
C PHE A 169 7.55 -7.71 10.01
N ARG A 170 6.70 -8.73 9.77
CA ARG A 170 7.11 -10.13 9.91
C ARG A 170 8.20 -10.52 8.91
N ALA A 171 8.13 -10.03 7.68
CA ALA A 171 9.19 -10.22 6.70
C ALA A 171 10.49 -9.56 7.16
N TYR A 172 10.44 -8.31 7.62
CA TYR A 172 11.59 -7.61 8.19
C TYR A 172 12.24 -8.37 9.36
N ALA A 173 11.43 -8.94 10.24
CA ALA A 173 11.93 -9.66 11.44
C ALA A 173 12.51 -11.04 11.12
N ASN A 174 12.08 -11.70 10.02
CA ASN A 174 12.44 -13.09 9.75
C ASN A 174 13.35 -13.27 8.53
N ILE A 175 13.42 -12.29 7.61
CA ILE A 175 14.23 -12.38 6.40
C ILE A 175 15.48 -11.54 6.59
N CYS A 176 16.64 -12.21 6.59
CA CYS A 176 17.94 -11.54 6.60
C CYS A 176 18.30 -11.16 5.17
N MET A 177 18.55 -9.88 4.95
CA MET A 177 19.09 -9.40 3.68
C MET A 177 20.60 -9.56 3.66
N PRO A 178 21.24 -9.81 2.49
CA PRO A 178 22.70 -9.92 2.40
C PRO A 178 23.45 -8.72 3.00
N GLU A 179 22.84 -7.54 2.88
CA GLU A 179 23.38 -6.27 3.43
C GLU A 179 23.25 -6.16 4.97
N ASP A 180 22.41 -6.99 5.60
CA ASP A 180 22.15 -6.96 7.05
C ASP A 180 23.12 -7.91 7.82
N VAL A 181 23.94 -8.67 7.11
CA VAL A 181 24.91 -9.62 7.71
C VAL A 181 25.97 -8.88 8.53
N GLU A 182 26.29 -7.65 8.17
CA GLU A 182 27.30 -6.82 8.86
C GLU A 182 26.76 -6.07 10.08
N MET A 183 25.43 -6.01 10.27
CA MET A 183 24.83 -5.38 11.44
C MET A 183 24.42 -6.43 12.47
N PRO A 184 24.94 -6.36 13.71
CA PRO A 184 24.46 -7.23 14.77
C PRO A 184 22.95 -6.98 14.95
N ARG A 185 22.15 -8.04 14.82
CA ARG A 185 20.70 -7.95 15.04
C ARG A 185 20.45 -7.48 16.45
N PRO A 186 19.62 -6.46 16.70
CA PRO A 186 19.16 -6.18 18.04
C PRO A 186 18.55 -7.48 18.58
N ALA A 187 19.03 -7.92 19.74
CA ALA A 187 18.52 -9.14 20.38
C ALA A 187 17.00 -9.04 20.44
N SER A 188 16.31 -9.91 19.70
CA SER A 188 14.87 -9.91 19.68
C SER A 188 14.37 -10.33 21.06
N HIS A 189 13.98 -9.38 21.90
CA HIS A 189 13.28 -9.66 23.14
C HIS A 189 11.89 -10.32 22.90
N PHE A 190 11.49 -10.44 21.64
CA PHE A 190 10.30 -11.15 21.23
C PHE A 190 10.62 -12.60 20.81
N ARG A 191 11.08 -13.39 21.76
CA ARG A 191 11.05 -14.86 21.67
C ARG A 191 9.61 -15.35 21.88
N PHE A 192 8.65 -14.87 21.15
CA PHE A 192 7.33 -15.49 21.09
C PHE A 192 7.18 -16.19 19.76
N ILE A 193 7.04 -17.51 19.88
CA ILE A 193 6.70 -18.50 18.85
C ILE A 193 7.92 -19.11 18.17
N LYS A 194 8.59 -20.00 18.92
CA LYS A 194 8.99 -21.28 18.35
C LYS A 194 7.74 -22.18 18.37
N GLN A 195 7.15 -22.38 17.23
CA GLN A 195 6.47 -23.61 16.83
C GLN A 195 6.14 -23.53 15.36
#